data_794bb727586d35088a9aecece7de8e6b
#
_entry.id   794bb727586d35088a9aecece7de8e6b
#
_cell.length_a   1.000
_cell.length_b   1.000
_cell.length_c   1.000
_cell.angle_alpha   90.00
_cell.angle_beta   90.00
_cell.angle_gamma   90.00
#
_symmetry.space_group_name_H-M   'P 1'
#
loop_
_entity.id
_entity.type
_entity.pdbx_description
1 polymer ?
#
loop_
_entity_poly.entity_id
_entity_poly.type
_entity_poly.pdbx_seq_one_letter_code
_entity_poly.pdbx_strand_id
1 'polypeptide(L)'
;MKKFKISSIKSLIVMYLIFLASVLGSFIAIKYVTLRRTEEMLTENAQSQLNLLDNKLQADLTGVQLRTWELLDNETLINYTMDQSLAKDITSKIRIEGEIKKLLKENVGASSTIGTLDCFWLSDSKRISSAYIEPGTKLQDLPYLEKAPYESGWHLIKDKGLFYMAMAPFIAGRNRRQNFDFLVNVKVKSDYLYNVLNFFEDNDYLNVMLLSKSGD
;
A
#
# COMPACT_ATOMS: atom_id res chain seq x y z
N MET A 1 47.13 -70.49 25.05
CA MET A 1 47.24 -69.37 24.06
C MET A 1 45.95 -68.98 23.37
N LYS A 2 44.87 -69.74 23.32
CA LYS A 2 43.58 -69.37 22.63
C LYS A 2 42.74 -68.33 23.40
N LYS A 3 42.77 -68.24 24.75
CA LYS A 3 41.95 -67.30 25.51
C LYS A 3 42.38 -65.84 25.35
N PHE A 4 43.64 -65.54 25.13
CA PHE A 4 44.17 -64.17 24.94
C PHE A 4 43.72 -63.55 23.59
N LYS A 5 43.61 -64.38 22.52
CA LYS A 5 43.16 -63.90 21.20
C LYS A 5 41.69 -63.47 21.19
N ILE A 6 40.80 -64.15 21.91
CA ILE A 6 39.37 -63.87 21.97
C ILE A 6 39.08 -62.58 22.75
N SER A 7 39.82 -62.31 23.83
CA SER A 7 39.71 -61.07 24.61
C SER A 7 40.14 -59.86 23.81
N SER A 8 41.18 -59.95 23.00
CA SER A 8 41.68 -58.88 22.15
C SER A 8 40.69 -58.52 21.03
N ILE A 9 40.01 -59.49 20.41
CA ILE A 9 39.01 -59.28 19.35
C ILE A 9 37.77 -58.60 19.94
N LYS A 10 37.28 -59.00 21.10
CA LYS A 10 36.16 -58.36 21.79
C LYS A 10 36.45 -56.90 22.14
N SER A 11 37.65 -56.57 22.62
CA SER A 11 38.06 -55.21 22.91
C SER A 11 38.12 -54.34 21.67
N LEU A 12 38.58 -54.85 20.53
CA LEU A 12 38.60 -54.17 19.24
C LEU A 12 37.17 -53.89 18.70
N ILE A 13 36.24 -54.80 18.82
CA ILE A 13 34.85 -54.62 18.45
C ILE A 13 34.20 -53.53 19.30
N VAL A 14 34.44 -53.53 20.62
CA VAL A 14 33.88 -52.50 21.51
C VAL A 14 34.46 -51.15 21.19
N MET A 15 35.75 -50.98 20.96
CA MET A 15 36.35 -49.72 20.52
C MET A 15 35.77 -49.22 19.19
N TYR A 16 35.57 -50.11 18.23
CA TYR A 16 34.96 -49.76 16.94
C TYR A 16 33.51 -49.27 17.10
N LEU A 17 32.70 -49.96 17.94
CA LEU A 17 31.35 -49.53 18.25
C LEU A 17 31.28 -48.16 18.93
N ILE A 18 32.19 -47.87 19.88
CA ILE A 18 32.28 -46.57 20.53
C ILE A 18 32.65 -45.47 19.51
N PHE A 19 33.62 -45.77 18.63
CA PHE A 19 34.03 -44.86 17.59
C PHE A 19 32.85 -44.55 16.62
N LEU A 20 32.16 -45.62 16.16
CA LEU A 20 30.99 -45.47 15.29
C LEU A 20 29.86 -44.65 15.94
N ALA A 21 29.56 -44.91 17.21
CA ALA A 21 28.59 -44.19 17.99
C ALA A 21 28.96 -42.69 18.14
N SER A 22 30.23 -42.35 18.35
CA SER A 22 30.69 -40.99 18.43
C SER A 22 30.61 -40.24 17.12
N VAL A 23 30.92 -40.91 16.00
CA VAL A 23 30.79 -40.33 14.65
C VAL A 23 29.30 -40.06 14.30
N LEU A 24 28.42 -41.04 14.57
CA LEU A 24 26.99 -40.88 14.36
C LEU A 24 26.41 -39.79 15.24
N GLY A 25 26.78 -39.71 16.52
CA GLY A 25 26.34 -38.67 17.44
C GLY A 25 26.78 -37.29 16.96
N SER A 26 28.02 -37.13 16.52
CA SER A 26 28.52 -35.88 15.96
C SER A 26 27.76 -35.48 14.68
N PHE A 27 27.47 -36.41 13.80
CA PHE A 27 26.71 -36.12 12.58
C PHE A 27 25.29 -35.67 12.88
N ILE A 28 24.61 -36.30 13.84
CA ILE A 28 23.25 -35.92 14.27
C ILE A 28 23.30 -34.52 14.90
N ALA A 29 24.28 -34.25 15.76
CA ALA A 29 24.44 -32.94 16.41
C ALA A 29 24.66 -31.81 15.36
N ILE A 30 25.55 -32.03 14.39
CA ILE A 30 25.84 -31.10 13.33
C ILE A 30 24.55 -30.84 12.50
N LYS A 31 23.86 -31.92 12.11
CA LYS A 31 22.60 -31.79 11.34
C LYS A 31 21.57 -30.97 12.10
N TYR A 32 21.38 -31.24 13.39
CA TYR A 32 20.43 -30.49 14.23
C TYR A 32 20.79 -29.00 14.35
N VAL A 33 22.06 -28.70 14.63
CA VAL A 33 22.53 -27.31 14.73
C VAL A 33 22.40 -26.58 13.39
N THR A 34 22.73 -27.25 12.30
CA THR A 34 22.61 -26.67 10.95
C THR A 34 21.15 -26.39 10.61
N LEU A 35 20.24 -27.32 10.87
CA LEU A 35 18.81 -27.16 10.61
C LEU A 35 18.25 -25.95 11.36
N ARG A 36 18.53 -25.88 12.66
CA ARG A 36 18.10 -24.78 13.53
C ARG A 36 18.64 -23.42 13.07
N ARG A 37 19.91 -23.34 12.72
CA ARG A 37 20.50 -22.09 12.18
C ARG A 37 19.87 -21.69 10.86
N THR A 38 19.56 -22.68 9.99
CA THR A 38 18.89 -22.38 8.72
C THR A 38 17.48 -21.83 8.95
N GLU A 39 16.72 -22.41 9.88
CA GLU A 39 15.39 -21.90 10.25
C GLU A 39 15.46 -20.48 10.84
N GLU A 40 16.40 -20.22 11.74
CA GLU A 40 16.65 -18.89 12.32
C GLU A 40 16.99 -17.86 11.22
N MET A 41 17.92 -18.20 10.31
CA MET A 41 18.31 -17.33 9.19
C MET A 41 17.15 -17.07 8.22
N LEU A 42 16.32 -18.06 7.91
CA LEU A 42 15.15 -17.91 7.04
C LEU A 42 14.14 -16.97 7.69
N THR A 43 13.89 -17.13 8.98
CA THR A 43 12.95 -16.28 9.74
C THR A 43 13.44 -14.82 9.79
N GLU A 44 14.72 -14.61 10.11
CA GLU A 44 15.31 -13.26 10.12
C GLU A 44 15.27 -12.60 8.75
N ASN A 45 15.55 -13.37 7.68
CA ASN A 45 15.52 -12.87 6.33
C ASN A 45 14.09 -12.48 5.90
N ALA A 46 13.11 -13.32 6.22
CA ALA A 46 11.69 -13.06 5.96
C ALA A 46 11.22 -11.80 6.72
N GLN A 47 11.59 -11.66 8.00
CA GLN A 47 11.25 -10.48 8.79
C GLN A 47 11.89 -9.21 8.23
N SER A 48 13.15 -9.30 7.80
CA SER A 48 13.86 -8.17 7.17
C SER A 48 13.17 -7.73 5.87
N GLN A 49 12.76 -8.69 5.02
CA GLN A 49 12.04 -8.40 3.79
C GLN A 49 10.67 -7.78 4.05
N LEU A 50 9.92 -8.27 5.05
CA LEU A 50 8.65 -7.67 5.46
C LEU A 50 8.82 -6.23 5.94
N ASN A 51 9.84 -5.96 6.74
CA ASN A 51 10.14 -4.60 7.20
C ASN A 51 10.49 -3.65 6.04
N LEU A 52 11.24 -4.12 5.06
CA LEU A 52 11.57 -3.34 3.86
C LEU A 52 10.29 -3.03 3.03
N LEU A 53 9.40 -4.01 2.89
CA LEU A 53 8.12 -3.82 2.20
C LEU A 53 7.26 -2.80 2.93
N ASP A 54 7.10 -2.95 4.25
CA ASP A 54 6.30 -2.06 5.08
C ASP A 54 6.80 -0.61 4.97
N ASN A 55 8.11 -0.41 5.11
CA ASN A 55 8.74 0.90 4.96
C ASN A 55 8.51 1.51 3.56
N LYS A 56 8.63 0.70 2.51
CA LYS A 56 8.38 1.14 1.14
C LYS A 56 6.91 1.51 0.95
N LEU A 57 6.00 0.66 1.38
CA LEU A 57 4.56 0.91 1.27
C LEU A 57 4.16 2.18 2.03
N GLN A 58 4.64 2.36 3.26
CA GLN A 58 4.40 3.56 4.05
C GLN A 58 4.95 4.82 3.37
N ALA A 59 6.15 4.77 2.82
CA ALA A 59 6.74 5.89 2.09
C ALA A 59 5.92 6.26 0.85
N ASP A 60 5.52 5.28 0.06
CA ASP A 60 4.75 5.49 -1.16
C ASP A 60 3.33 6.02 -0.84
N LEU A 61 2.67 5.48 0.18
CA LEU A 61 1.35 5.96 0.63
C LEU A 61 1.43 7.36 1.24
N THR A 62 2.49 7.66 2.00
CA THR A 62 2.74 9.02 2.50
C THR A 62 2.97 9.99 1.34
N GLY A 63 3.66 9.56 0.29
CA GLY A 63 3.82 10.35 -0.93
C GLY A 63 2.48 10.68 -1.61
N VAL A 64 1.54 9.74 -1.63
CA VAL A 64 0.17 9.97 -2.13
C VAL A 64 -0.55 11.02 -1.26
N GLN A 65 -0.45 10.91 0.07
CA GLN A 65 -1.06 11.88 1.00
C GLN A 65 -0.51 13.29 0.77
N LEU A 66 0.81 13.45 0.74
CA LEU A 66 1.45 14.75 0.54
C LEU A 66 1.01 15.40 -0.78
N ARG A 67 1.03 14.65 -1.89
CA ARG A 67 0.56 15.16 -3.20
C ARG A 67 -0.92 15.55 -3.17
N THR A 68 -1.73 14.83 -2.42
CA THR A 68 -3.16 15.17 -2.29
C THR A 68 -3.33 16.46 -1.52
N TRP A 69 -2.55 16.70 -0.45
CA TRP A 69 -2.55 17.96 0.28
C TRP A 69 -2.01 19.14 -0.57
N GLU A 70 -0.95 18.90 -1.35
CA GLU A 70 -0.44 19.91 -2.30
C GLU A 70 -1.50 20.31 -3.34
N LEU A 71 -2.34 19.36 -3.78
CA LEU A 71 -3.46 19.66 -4.67
C LEU A 71 -4.55 20.48 -3.97
N LEU A 72 -4.86 20.20 -2.70
CA LEU A 72 -5.83 20.99 -1.94
C LEU A 72 -5.39 22.45 -1.75
N ASP A 73 -4.07 22.68 -1.68
CA ASP A 73 -3.48 24.01 -1.57
C ASP A 73 -3.17 24.65 -2.94
N ASN A 74 -3.53 23.96 -4.04
CA ASN A 74 -3.25 24.45 -5.38
C ASN A 74 -4.12 25.67 -5.73
N GLU A 75 -3.49 26.77 -6.14
CA GLU A 75 -4.11 28.04 -6.43
C GLU A 75 -5.20 27.96 -7.50
N THR A 76 -5.00 27.15 -8.54
CA THR A 76 -5.99 26.94 -9.61
C THR A 76 -7.27 26.28 -9.08
N LEU A 77 -7.14 25.29 -8.18
CA LEU A 77 -8.28 24.60 -7.57
C LEU A 77 -9.02 25.54 -6.58
N ILE A 78 -8.27 26.30 -5.78
CA ILE A 78 -8.81 27.26 -4.84
C ILE A 78 -9.56 28.37 -5.59
N ASN A 79 -8.94 28.95 -6.63
CA ASN A 79 -9.56 30.00 -7.43
C ASN A 79 -10.82 29.51 -8.14
N TYR A 80 -10.80 28.28 -8.71
CA TYR A 80 -12.00 27.69 -9.31
C TYR A 80 -13.12 27.55 -8.28
N THR A 81 -12.81 27.16 -7.05
CA THR A 81 -13.81 27.06 -5.98
C THR A 81 -14.37 28.43 -5.58
N MET A 82 -13.54 29.47 -5.57
CA MET A 82 -13.97 30.83 -5.28
C MET A 82 -14.76 31.49 -6.41
N ASP A 83 -14.33 31.24 -7.65
CA ASP A 83 -14.89 31.90 -8.84
C ASP A 83 -16.19 31.25 -9.37
N GLN A 84 -16.58 30.09 -8.85
CA GLN A 84 -17.86 29.46 -9.23
C GLN A 84 -19.06 30.42 -9.05
N SER A 85 -18.95 31.36 -8.11
CA SER A 85 -19.96 32.42 -7.91
C SER A 85 -19.81 33.62 -8.85
N LEU A 86 -18.66 33.77 -9.52
CA LEU A 86 -18.29 34.94 -10.34
C LEU A 86 -18.17 34.64 -11.82
N ALA A 87 -18.01 33.40 -12.25
CA ALA A 87 -17.81 33.02 -13.64
C ALA A 87 -19.12 33.16 -14.43
N LYS A 88 -19.40 34.38 -14.88
CA LYS A 88 -20.51 34.68 -15.81
C LYS A 88 -20.25 34.17 -17.24
N ASP A 89 -19.00 33.79 -17.56
CA ASP A 89 -18.61 33.37 -18.90
C ASP A 89 -18.31 31.87 -18.95
N ILE A 90 -19.12 31.17 -19.74
CA ILE A 90 -19.00 29.72 -19.99
C ILE A 90 -17.63 29.36 -20.56
N THR A 91 -17.07 30.19 -21.43
CA THR A 91 -15.77 29.97 -22.07
C THR A 91 -14.63 29.93 -21.06
N SER A 92 -14.62 30.86 -20.12
CA SER A 92 -13.65 30.93 -19.03
C SER A 92 -13.76 29.70 -18.13
N LYS A 93 -14.97 29.23 -17.85
CA LYS A 93 -15.22 28.02 -17.05
C LYS A 93 -14.64 26.79 -17.71
N ILE A 94 -14.92 26.57 -19.00
CA ILE A 94 -14.40 25.44 -19.77
C ILE A 94 -12.88 25.44 -19.80
N ARG A 95 -12.26 26.60 -19.98
CA ARG A 95 -10.79 26.74 -19.99
C ARG A 95 -10.19 26.32 -18.65
N ILE A 96 -10.70 26.84 -17.54
CA ILE A 96 -10.17 26.51 -16.21
C ILE A 96 -10.37 25.03 -15.88
N GLU A 97 -11.51 24.45 -16.23
CA GLU A 97 -11.75 23.00 -16.09
C GLU A 97 -10.76 22.16 -16.89
N GLY A 98 -10.38 22.64 -18.09
CA GLY A 98 -9.34 22.04 -18.91
C GLY A 98 -7.95 22.10 -18.25
N GLU A 99 -7.61 23.24 -17.64
CA GLU A 99 -6.37 23.44 -16.88
C GLU A 99 -6.32 22.52 -15.65
N ILE A 100 -7.40 22.41 -14.90
CA ILE A 100 -7.52 21.49 -13.78
C ILE A 100 -7.33 20.05 -14.22
N LYS A 101 -8.02 19.63 -15.29
CA LYS A 101 -7.88 18.27 -15.82
C LYS A 101 -6.45 17.97 -16.27
N LYS A 102 -5.74 18.94 -16.85
CA LYS A 102 -4.34 18.82 -17.21
C LYS A 102 -3.47 18.66 -15.97
N LEU A 103 -3.66 19.50 -14.96
CA LEU A 103 -2.96 19.43 -13.67
C LEU A 103 -3.10 18.04 -13.03
N LEU A 104 -4.33 17.49 -12.99
CA LEU A 104 -4.59 16.16 -12.43
C LEU A 104 -3.87 15.06 -13.22
N LYS A 105 -3.88 15.14 -14.56
CA LYS A 105 -3.18 14.18 -15.43
C LYS A 105 -1.66 14.23 -15.23
N GLU A 106 -1.08 15.41 -15.11
CA GLU A 106 0.34 15.58 -14.86
C GLU A 106 0.75 14.96 -13.51
N ASN A 107 -0.05 15.14 -12.47
CA ASN A 107 0.19 14.53 -11.17
C ASN A 107 0.11 12.99 -11.22
N VAL A 108 -0.84 12.44 -11.96
CA VAL A 108 -0.93 10.98 -12.19
C VAL A 108 0.27 10.48 -12.98
N GLY A 109 0.67 11.19 -14.04
CA GLY A 109 1.80 10.82 -14.88
C GLY A 109 3.15 10.86 -14.15
N ALA A 110 3.28 11.75 -13.18
CA ALA A 110 4.49 11.89 -12.35
C ALA A 110 4.56 10.87 -11.19
N SER A 111 3.56 9.99 -11.02
CA SER A 111 3.49 9.03 -9.92
C SER A 111 3.43 7.59 -10.41
N SER A 112 4.27 6.73 -9.83
CA SER A 112 4.18 5.28 -10.02
C SER A 112 3.00 4.66 -9.27
N THR A 113 2.53 5.31 -8.20
CA THR A 113 1.54 4.79 -7.24
C THR A 113 0.12 5.26 -7.55
N ILE A 114 -0.04 6.51 -8.05
CA ILE A 114 -1.36 7.11 -8.31
C ILE A 114 -1.93 6.62 -9.64
N GLY A 115 -3.13 6.04 -9.60
CA GLY A 115 -3.86 5.57 -10.78
C GLY A 115 -4.81 6.63 -11.35
N THR A 116 -5.64 7.21 -10.50
CA THR A 116 -6.54 8.31 -10.88
C THR A 116 -6.63 9.36 -9.78
N LEU A 117 -6.89 10.60 -10.19
CA LEU A 117 -7.14 11.75 -9.35
C LEU A 117 -8.48 12.36 -9.73
N ASP A 118 -9.31 12.57 -8.73
CA ASP A 118 -10.63 13.17 -8.87
C ASP A 118 -10.78 14.35 -7.91
N CYS A 119 -11.28 15.47 -8.41
CA CYS A 119 -11.73 16.59 -7.58
C CYS A 119 -13.26 16.67 -7.65
N PHE A 120 -13.88 16.83 -6.49
CA PHE A 120 -15.33 16.98 -6.34
C PHE A 120 -15.66 18.29 -5.66
N TRP A 121 -16.51 19.07 -6.29
CA TRP A 121 -17.14 20.26 -5.71
C TRP A 121 -18.52 19.87 -5.21
N LEU A 122 -18.69 19.89 -3.89
CA LEU A 122 -19.89 19.40 -3.25
C LEU A 122 -21.11 20.30 -3.50
N SER A 123 -20.89 21.62 -3.61
CA SER A 123 -21.95 22.61 -3.88
C SER A 123 -22.65 22.38 -5.21
N ASP A 124 -21.90 22.02 -6.25
CA ASP A 124 -22.41 21.90 -7.62
C ASP A 124 -22.54 20.44 -8.06
N SER A 125 -22.24 19.48 -7.18
CA SER A 125 -22.13 18.06 -7.54
C SER A 125 -21.20 17.83 -8.75
N LYS A 126 -20.18 18.69 -8.90
CA LYS A 126 -19.26 18.67 -10.03
C LYS A 126 -18.07 17.80 -9.74
N ARG A 127 -17.69 16.99 -10.74
CA ARG A 127 -16.47 16.16 -10.71
C ARG A 127 -15.57 16.51 -11.89
N ILE A 128 -14.27 16.71 -11.61
CA ILE A 128 -13.21 16.78 -12.63
C ILE A 128 -12.23 15.65 -12.33
N SER A 129 -11.92 14.83 -13.32
CA SER A 129 -11.08 13.65 -13.19
C SER A 129 -9.89 13.68 -14.14
N SER A 130 -8.77 13.09 -13.69
CA SER A 130 -7.64 12.77 -14.58
C SER A 130 -7.99 11.70 -15.60
N ALA A 131 -8.93 10.81 -15.30
CA ALA A 131 -9.43 9.76 -16.18
C ALA A 131 -10.60 10.26 -17.07
N TYR A 132 -10.95 9.42 -18.04
CA TYR A 132 -12.21 9.61 -18.75
C TYR A 132 -13.36 9.25 -17.81
N ILE A 133 -14.35 10.12 -17.73
CA ILE A 133 -15.58 9.90 -16.97
C ILE A 133 -16.71 9.80 -17.97
N GLU A 134 -17.54 8.78 -17.83
CA GLU A 134 -18.77 8.71 -18.58
C GLU A 134 -19.69 9.89 -18.20
N PRO A 135 -20.31 10.54 -19.21
CA PRO A 135 -21.26 11.62 -18.94
C PRO A 135 -22.40 11.11 -18.04
N GLY A 136 -22.67 11.85 -16.95
CA GLY A 136 -23.75 11.49 -16.03
C GLY A 136 -23.32 10.77 -14.75
N THR A 137 -22.04 10.41 -14.58
CA THR A 137 -21.53 9.86 -13.32
C THR A 137 -21.69 10.89 -12.19
N LYS A 138 -22.51 10.56 -11.20
CA LYS A 138 -22.78 11.43 -10.05
C LYS A 138 -21.82 11.10 -8.88
N LEU A 139 -21.72 12.04 -7.94
CA LEU A 139 -20.97 11.84 -6.69
C LEU A 139 -21.49 10.61 -5.92
N GLN A 140 -22.79 10.37 -5.97
CA GLN A 140 -23.49 9.24 -5.36
C GLN A 140 -23.09 7.87 -5.91
N ASP A 141 -22.49 7.82 -7.11
CA ASP A 141 -22.01 6.57 -7.71
C ASP A 141 -20.68 6.09 -7.10
N LEU A 142 -20.10 6.88 -6.17
CA LEU A 142 -18.90 6.53 -5.42
C LEU A 142 -19.32 5.99 -4.07
N PRO A 143 -19.22 4.67 -3.83
CA PRO A 143 -19.81 4.00 -2.66
C PRO A 143 -19.25 4.47 -1.31
N TYR A 144 -18.07 5.11 -1.31
CA TYR A 144 -17.45 5.68 -0.10
C TYR A 144 -17.85 7.14 0.17
N LEU A 145 -18.61 7.76 -0.76
CA LEU A 145 -19.13 9.12 -0.60
C LEU A 145 -20.64 9.15 -0.30
N GLU A 146 -21.25 7.98 -0.09
CA GLU A 146 -22.70 7.88 0.16
C GLU A 146 -23.11 8.43 1.54
N LYS A 147 -22.18 8.52 2.48
CA LYS A 147 -22.49 8.91 3.87
C LYS A 147 -21.63 10.08 4.33
N ALA A 148 -22.25 11.23 4.51
CA ALA A 148 -21.65 12.32 5.27
C ALA A 148 -21.75 12.02 6.79
N PRO A 149 -20.79 12.49 7.64
CA PRO A 149 -19.69 13.39 7.25
C PRO A 149 -18.57 12.65 6.54
N TYR A 150 -18.02 13.27 5.50
CA TYR A 150 -16.85 12.76 4.81
C TYR A 150 -15.62 12.91 5.72
N GLU A 151 -14.85 11.85 5.86
CA GLU A 151 -13.61 11.85 6.64
C GLU A 151 -12.40 11.71 5.72
N SER A 152 -11.40 12.57 5.92
CA SER A 152 -10.11 12.43 5.23
C SER A 152 -9.41 11.15 5.72
N GLY A 153 -8.93 10.34 4.79
CA GLY A 153 -8.26 9.09 5.15
C GLY A 153 -8.19 8.09 4.02
N TRP A 154 -7.66 6.93 4.38
CA TRP A 154 -7.56 5.76 3.51
C TRP A 154 -8.84 4.93 3.56
N HIS A 155 -9.30 4.50 2.38
CA HIS A 155 -10.48 3.67 2.21
C HIS A 155 -10.14 2.48 1.31
N LEU A 156 -10.19 1.27 1.87
CA LEU A 156 -10.09 0.03 1.09
C LEU A 156 -11.51 -0.40 0.72
N ILE A 157 -11.77 -0.50 -0.58
CA ILE A 157 -13.09 -0.87 -1.09
C ILE A 157 -12.95 -2.18 -1.85
N LYS A 158 -13.68 -3.19 -1.41
CA LYS A 158 -13.70 -4.51 -2.03
C LYS A 158 -13.95 -4.38 -3.54
N ASP A 159 -13.16 -5.08 -4.34
CA ASP A 159 -13.20 -5.13 -5.81
C ASP A 159 -12.93 -3.79 -6.54
N LYS A 160 -12.72 -2.68 -5.80
CA LYS A 160 -12.45 -1.35 -6.40
C LYS A 160 -11.04 -0.85 -6.11
N GLY A 161 -10.42 -1.29 -5.02
CA GLY A 161 -9.04 -0.96 -4.66
C GLY A 161 -8.90 0.01 -3.49
N LEU A 162 -7.70 0.56 -3.34
CA LEU A 162 -7.32 1.48 -2.27
C LEU A 162 -7.45 2.92 -2.74
N PHE A 163 -8.11 3.73 -1.91
CA PHE A 163 -8.35 5.15 -2.15
C PHE A 163 -7.86 5.99 -0.98
N TYR A 164 -7.37 7.19 -1.27
CA TYR A 164 -7.14 8.23 -0.28
C TYR A 164 -8.00 9.44 -0.59
N MET A 165 -8.74 9.89 0.39
CA MET A 165 -9.58 11.08 0.29
C MET A 165 -9.08 12.16 1.23
N ALA A 166 -8.99 13.38 0.72
CA ALA A 166 -8.73 14.55 1.55
C ALA A 166 -9.68 15.67 1.19
N MET A 167 -10.11 16.41 2.21
CA MET A 167 -11.02 17.53 2.08
C MET A 167 -10.27 18.84 2.26
N ALA A 168 -10.60 19.84 1.47
CA ALA A 168 -10.06 21.18 1.65
C ALA A 168 -10.42 21.71 3.04
N PRO A 169 -9.44 22.23 3.80
CA PRO A 169 -9.74 22.90 5.04
C PRO A 169 -10.60 24.12 4.74
N PHE A 170 -11.47 24.46 5.67
CA PHE A 170 -12.35 25.64 5.58
C PHE A 170 -11.53 26.89 5.29
N ILE A 171 -11.79 27.58 4.19
CA ILE A 171 -11.18 28.88 3.89
C ILE A 171 -11.86 29.91 4.78
N ALA A 172 -11.10 30.48 5.73
CA ALA A 172 -11.58 31.48 6.67
C ALA A 172 -12.13 32.69 5.93
N GLY A 173 -13.41 33.00 6.11
CA GLY A 173 -14.06 34.19 5.55
C GLY A 173 -15.47 33.95 5.02
N ARG A 174 -15.88 32.71 4.77
CA ARG A 174 -17.28 32.39 4.43
C ARG A 174 -18.06 31.91 5.65
N ASN A 175 -19.35 32.25 5.68
CA ASN A 175 -20.30 31.88 6.75
C ASN A 175 -20.12 30.42 7.19
N ARG A 176 -19.94 30.21 8.49
CA ARG A 176 -19.70 28.90 9.17
C ARG A 176 -20.68 27.77 8.88
N ARG A 177 -21.61 27.93 7.95
CA ARG A 177 -22.63 26.93 7.57
C ARG A 177 -22.37 26.17 6.28
N GLN A 178 -21.32 26.51 5.51
CA GLN A 178 -20.94 25.76 4.32
C GLN A 178 -19.69 24.94 4.64
N ASN A 179 -19.93 23.68 5.01
CA ASN A 179 -18.92 22.66 5.23
C ASN A 179 -18.25 22.34 3.90
N PHE A 180 -16.91 22.44 3.83
CA PHE A 180 -16.04 21.93 2.77
C PHE A 180 -16.49 22.23 1.33
N ASP A 181 -15.73 23.07 0.63
CA ASP A 181 -16.04 23.45 -0.74
C ASP A 181 -15.69 22.37 -1.74
N PHE A 182 -14.58 21.65 -1.55
CA PHE A 182 -14.20 20.55 -2.43
C PHE A 182 -13.37 19.46 -1.72
N LEU A 183 -13.33 18.30 -2.32
CA LEU A 183 -12.49 17.19 -1.89
C LEU A 183 -11.67 16.65 -3.06
N VAL A 184 -10.50 16.10 -2.73
CA VAL A 184 -9.64 15.36 -3.67
C VAL A 184 -9.65 13.89 -3.29
N ASN A 185 -9.89 13.04 -4.28
CA ASN A 185 -9.88 11.60 -4.14
C ASN A 185 -8.81 11.00 -5.06
N VAL A 186 -7.98 10.15 -4.49
CA VAL A 186 -6.89 9.47 -5.19
C VAL A 186 -7.15 7.98 -5.18
N LYS A 187 -7.17 7.34 -6.34
CA LYS A 187 -7.14 5.89 -6.45
C LYS A 187 -5.70 5.42 -6.66
N VAL A 188 -5.25 4.51 -5.83
CA VAL A 188 -3.95 3.84 -6.01
C VAL A 188 -4.04 2.87 -7.20
N LYS A 189 -2.96 2.77 -8.00
CA LYS A 189 -2.89 1.81 -9.11
C LYS A 189 -3.03 0.38 -8.60
N SER A 190 -3.93 -0.38 -9.21
CA SER A 190 -4.10 -1.80 -8.87
C SER A 190 -2.82 -2.59 -9.15
N ASP A 191 -2.14 -2.31 -10.27
CA ASP A 191 -0.88 -2.96 -10.63
C ASP A 191 0.24 -2.65 -9.63
N TYR A 192 0.26 -1.43 -9.05
CA TYR A 192 1.20 -1.10 -7.99
C TYR A 192 0.96 -1.98 -6.75
N LEU A 193 -0.28 -2.05 -6.29
CA LEU A 193 -0.64 -2.89 -5.13
C LEU A 193 -0.35 -4.36 -5.40
N TYR A 194 -0.72 -4.85 -6.57
CA TYR A 194 -0.43 -6.21 -7.00
C TYR A 194 1.08 -6.50 -6.96
N ASN A 195 1.89 -5.65 -7.58
CA ASN A 195 3.35 -5.81 -7.63
C ASN A 195 4.00 -5.73 -6.24
N VAL A 196 3.47 -4.89 -5.35
CA VAL A 196 3.96 -4.79 -3.97
C VAL A 196 3.61 -6.05 -3.17
N LEU A 197 2.41 -6.58 -3.33
CA LEU A 197 1.96 -7.78 -2.62
C LEU A 197 2.62 -9.05 -3.18
N ASN A 198 2.82 -9.12 -4.49
CA ASN A 198 3.43 -10.26 -5.17
C ASN A 198 4.96 -10.26 -5.12
N PHE A 199 5.58 -9.26 -4.54
CA PHE A 199 7.04 -9.24 -4.34
C PHE A 199 7.56 -10.49 -3.61
N PHE A 200 6.68 -11.21 -2.93
CA PHE A 200 6.97 -12.44 -2.19
C PHE A 200 6.40 -13.71 -2.86
N GLU A 201 5.79 -13.61 -4.04
CA GLU A 201 5.19 -14.78 -4.71
C GLU A 201 6.21 -15.88 -5.04
N ASP A 202 7.48 -15.51 -5.21
CA ASP A 202 8.60 -16.46 -5.39
C ASP A 202 9.03 -17.15 -4.07
N ASN A 203 8.42 -16.77 -2.94
CA ASN A 203 8.68 -17.37 -1.64
C ASN A 203 7.48 -18.24 -1.21
N ASP A 204 7.57 -19.53 -1.42
CA ASP A 204 6.55 -20.53 -1.03
C ASP A 204 6.11 -20.47 0.45
N TYR A 205 6.76 -19.66 1.26
CA TYR A 205 6.56 -19.54 2.71
C TYR A 205 5.91 -18.25 3.18
N LEU A 206 5.68 -17.28 2.29
CA LEU A 206 5.15 -15.95 2.66
C LEU A 206 3.92 -15.59 1.81
N ASN A 207 2.76 -15.51 2.47
CA ASN A 207 1.57 -14.89 1.91
C ASN A 207 1.37 -13.52 2.55
N VAL A 208 1.35 -12.46 1.75
CA VAL A 208 1.10 -11.08 2.20
C VAL A 208 -0.27 -10.65 1.73
N MET A 209 -1.06 -10.05 2.63
CA MET A 209 -2.36 -9.49 2.31
C MET A 209 -2.54 -8.13 2.98
N LEU A 210 -3.28 -7.25 2.33
CA LEU A 210 -3.74 -5.99 2.93
C LEU A 210 -5.08 -6.24 3.62
N LEU A 211 -5.12 -5.91 4.91
CA LEU A 211 -6.35 -5.98 5.69
C LEU A 211 -6.80 -4.56 6.04
N SER A 212 -8.10 -4.34 6.00
CA SER A 212 -8.68 -3.13 6.59
C SER A 212 -8.57 -3.19 8.11
N LYS A 213 -8.73 -2.04 8.79
CA LYS A 213 -8.75 -1.99 10.26
C LYS A 213 -9.89 -2.81 10.87
N SER A 214 -10.94 -3.09 10.10
CA SER A 214 -12.06 -3.98 10.46
C SER A 214 -11.77 -5.47 10.25
N GLY A 215 -10.65 -5.80 9.58
CA GLY A 215 -10.26 -7.19 9.31
C GLY A 215 -10.95 -7.80 8.09
N ASP A 216 -11.62 -6.97 7.28
CA ASP A 216 -12.31 -7.38 6.04
C ASP A 216 -11.38 -7.34 4.82
#